data_9bc4884975a359e32bb0c5704bfc7ac2
#
_entry.id   9bc4884975a359e32bb0c5704bfc7ac2
#
_cell.length_a   1.000
_cell.length_b   1.000
_cell.length_c   1.000
_cell.angle_alpha   90.00
_cell.angle_beta   90.00
_cell.angle_gamma   90.00
#
_symmetry.space_group_name_H-M   'P 1'
#
loop_
_entity.id
_entity.type
_entity.pdbx_description
1 polymer ?
#
loop_
_entity_poly.entity_id
_entity_poly.type
_entity_poly.pdbx_seq_one_letter_code
_entity_poly.pdbx_strand_id
1 'polypeptide(L)'
;MNPVEYLIALDYIEKKVRAEKADARKEVEAHYRDRMTHERDRDGNPRRSFGYYLGDEKLAAFYFSQTKPKPERREVVATCYDWDAALADDNPDFAEWLAKRIKSHIGELAEEYVRETGDLVDGVAVEERVTPAEPAGPEKFNFRPNMERIERHMQPRLPEVVAGLLN
;
A
#
# COMPACT_ATOMS: atom_id res chain seq x y z
N MET A 1 -0.08 -26.73 -33.31
CA MET A 1 -0.66 -26.50 -31.97
C MET A 1 -1.94 -25.71 -32.16
N ASN A 2 -3.05 -26.20 -31.64
CA ASN A 2 -4.29 -25.45 -31.73
C ASN A 2 -4.31 -24.28 -30.70
N PRO A 3 -5.20 -23.27 -30.86
CA PRO A 3 -5.22 -22.12 -29.96
C PRO A 3 -5.41 -22.48 -28.49
N VAL A 4 -6.14 -23.55 -28.17
CA VAL A 4 -6.37 -24.01 -26.80
C VAL A 4 -5.10 -24.59 -26.19
N GLU A 5 -4.40 -25.46 -26.93
CA GLU A 5 -3.10 -26.03 -26.49
C GLU A 5 -2.06 -24.92 -26.29
N TYR A 6 -2.06 -23.90 -27.15
CA TYR A 6 -1.18 -22.76 -27.01
C TYR A 6 -1.46 -21.98 -25.74
N LEU A 7 -2.73 -21.72 -25.42
CA LEU A 7 -3.12 -21.02 -24.18
C LEU A 7 -2.68 -21.83 -22.94
N ILE A 8 -2.94 -23.14 -22.92
CA ILE A 8 -2.51 -24.02 -21.83
C ILE A 8 -0.99 -23.98 -21.64
N ALA A 9 -0.23 -23.98 -22.73
CA ALA A 9 1.22 -23.90 -22.66
C ALA A 9 1.70 -22.55 -22.07
N LEU A 10 1.03 -21.44 -22.44
CA LEU A 10 1.34 -20.13 -21.87
C LEU A 10 1.03 -20.05 -20.38
N ASP A 11 -0.10 -20.57 -19.94
CA ASP A 11 -0.46 -20.62 -18.52
C ASP A 11 0.53 -21.47 -17.71
N TYR A 12 0.96 -22.58 -18.26
CA TYR A 12 1.99 -23.43 -17.64
C TYR A 12 3.32 -22.69 -17.47
N ILE A 13 3.78 -22.02 -18.53
CA ILE A 13 5.03 -21.22 -18.50
C ILE A 13 4.90 -20.09 -17.48
N GLU A 14 3.77 -19.36 -17.47
CA GLU A 14 3.55 -18.29 -16.50
C GLU A 14 3.63 -18.81 -15.05
N LYS A 15 3.02 -19.94 -14.77
CA LYS A 15 3.06 -20.55 -13.45
C LYS A 15 4.47 -20.95 -13.04
N LYS A 16 5.24 -21.53 -13.95
CA LYS A 16 6.66 -21.87 -13.74
C LYS A 16 7.49 -20.61 -13.47
N VAL A 17 7.36 -19.57 -14.30
CA VAL A 17 8.06 -18.29 -14.13
C VAL A 17 7.74 -17.67 -12.78
N ARG A 18 6.48 -17.71 -12.33
CA ARG A 18 6.10 -17.18 -11.02
C ARG A 18 6.78 -17.93 -9.86
N ALA A 19 6.85 -19.26 -9.95
CA ALA A 19 7.51 -20.08 -8.94
C ALA A 19 9.00 -19.77 -8.84
N GLU A 20 9.72 -19.85 -9.95
CA GLU A 20 11.14 -19.54 -10.03
C GLU A 20 11.47 -18.11 -9.58
N LYS A 21 10.64 -17.14 -9.99
CA LYS A 21 10.79 -15.76 -9.55
C LYS A 21 10.60 -15.61 -8.04
N ALA A 22 9.68 -16.36 -7.44
CA ALA A 22 9.44 -16.33 -5.99
C ALA A 22 10.65 -16.90 -5.23
N ASP A 23 11.24 -17.98 -5.71
CA ASP A 23 12.38 -18.61 -5.08
C ASP A 23 13.66 -17.78 -5.26
N ALA A 24 13.94 -17.30 -6.46
CA ALA A 24 15.03 -16.35 -6.72
C ALA A 24 14.90 -15.09 -5.85
N ARG A 25 13.66 -14.60 -5.63
CA ARG A 25 13.42 -13.44 -4.75
C ARG A 25 13.80 -13.74 -3.30
N LYS A 26 13.48 -14.94 -2.79
CA LYS A 26 13.85 -15.35 -1.42
C LYS A 26 15.36 -15.41 -1.25
N GLU A 27 16.06 -15.97 -2.22
CA GLU A 27 17.54 -16.07 -2.22
C GLU A 27 18.18 -14.68 -2.21
N VAL A 28 17.72 -13.79 -3.10
CA VAL A 28 18.18 -12.41 -3.18
C VAL A 28 17.87 -11.66 -1.90
N GLU A 29 16.67 -11.82 -1.35
CA GLU A 29 16.30 -11.22 -0.06
C GLU A 29 17.22 -11.69 1.05
N ALA A 30 17.46 -12.99 1.17
CA ALA A 30 18.36 -13.57 2.18
C ALA A 30 19.79 -13.00 2.07
N HIS A 31 20.33 -12.93 0.85
CA HIS A 31 21.64 -12.34 0.58
C HIS A 31 21.73 -10.88 1.03
N TYR A 32 20.76 -10.04 0.66
CA TYR A 32 20.78 -8.62 1.05
C TYR A 32 20.42 -8.40 2.51
N ARG A 33 19.68 -9.29 3.13
CA ARG A 33 19.40 -9.27 4.57
C ARG A 33 20.68 -9.55 5.37
N ASP A 34 21.47 -10.51 4.95
CA ASP A 34 22.80 -10.77 5.53
C ASP A 34 23.71 -9.54 5.39
N ARG A 35 23.78 -8.94 4.21
CA ARG A 35 24.54 -7.70 4.00
C ARG A 35 24.07 -6.55 4.87
N MET A 36 22.76 -6.41 5.10
CA MET A 36 22.18 -5.38 5.98
C MET A 36 22.68 -5.52 7.41
N THR A 37 22.93 -6.74 7.89
CA THR A 37 23.46 -6.96 9.25
C THR A 37 24.92 -6.53 9.39
N HIS A 38 25.71 -6.63 8.34
CA HIS A 38 27.16 -6.38 8.35
C HIS A 38 27.55 -5.00 7.81
N GLU A 39 26.79 -4.45 6.86
CA GLU A 39 27.09 -3.16 6.26
C GLU A 39 26.39 -2.01 7.01
N ARG A 40 27.10 -0.89 7.11
CA ARG A 40 26.59 0.35 7.71
C ARG A 40 26.51 1.45 6.63
N ASP A 41 25.55 2.36 6.79
CA ASP A 41 25.48 3.58 5.99
C ASP A 41 26.49 4.64 6.53
N ARG A 42 26.44 5.84 5.96
CA ARG A 42 27.33 6.95 6.36
C ARG A 42 27.12 7.42 7.80
N ASP A 43 25.94 7.18 8.35
CA ASP A 43 25.54 7.59 9.69
C ASP A 43 25.71 6.45 10.71
N GLY A 44 26.29 5.31 10.28
CA GLY A 44 26.53 4.14 11.13
C GLY A 44 25.32 3.23 11.35
N ASN A 45 24.17 3.52 10.72
CA ASN A 45 22.97 2.69 10.79
C ASN A 45 23.08 1.47 9.86
N PRO A 46 22.32 0.39 10.11
CA PRO A 46 22.24 -0.74 9.17
C PRO A 46 21.86 -0.24 7.76
N ARG A 47 22.67 -0.63 6.79
CA ARG A 47 22.45 -0.22 5.39
C ARG A 47 21.21 -0.91 4.83
N ARG A 48 20.15 -0.16 4.59
CA ARG A 48 18.85 -0.68 4.13
C ARG A 48 18.62 -0.60 2.63
N SER A 49 19.55 0.00 1.88
CA SER A 49 19.42 0.17 0.42
C SER A 49 20.69 -0.25 -0.30
N PHE A 50 20.53 -1.06 -1.33
CA PHE A 50 21.61 -1.65 -2.11
C PHE A 50 21.33 -1.46 -3.60
N GLY A 51 22.40 -1.28 -4.39
CA GLY A 51 22.33 -1.26 -5.85
C GLY A 51 22.96 -2.52 -6.43
N TYR A 52 22.39 -3.02 -7.50
CA TYR A 52 23.02 -4.00 -8.36
C TYR A 52 23.50 -3.32 -9.64
N TYR A 53 24.77 -3.51 -9.96
CA TYR A 53 25.44 -2.86 -11.08
C TYR A 53 26.02 -3.91 -12.02
N LEU A 54 25.98 -3.61 -13.31
CA LEU A 54 26.73 -4.32 -14.33
C LEU A 54 27.68 -3.29 -14.98
N GLY A 55 28.97 -3.43 -14.71
CA GLY A 55 29.90 -2.34 -14.96
C GLY A 55 29.51 -1.07 -14.18
N ASP A 56 29.39 0.05 -14.88
CA ASP A 56 29.01 1.34 -14.28
C ASP A 56 27.48 1.58 -14.29
N GLU A 57 26.71 0.67 -14.91
CA GLU A 57 25.27 0.83 -15.02
C GLU A 57 24.52 0.17 -13.86
N LYS A 58 23.72 0.95 -13.15
CA LYS A 58 22.82 0.43 -12.12
C LYS A 58 21.59 -0.21 -12.75
N LEU A 59 21.48 -1.53 -12.63
CA LEU A 59 20.36 -2.30 -13.19
C LEU A 59 19.18 -2.44 -12.24
N ALA A 60 19.44 -2.47 -10.94
CA ALA A 60 18.37 -2.63 -9.95
C ALA A 60 18.70 -1.96 -8.62
N ALA A 61 17.66 -1.69 -7.83
CA ALA A 61 17.80 -1.32 -6.44
C ALA A 61 17.00 -2.29 -5.56
N PHE A 62 17.58 -2.63 -4.42
CA PHE A 62 16.97 -3.42 -3.36
C PHE A 62 16.91 -2.58 -2.09
N TYR A 63 15.81 -2.62 -1.38
CA TYR A 63 15.71 -1.92 -0.11
C TYR A 63 14.74 -2.59 0.84
N PHE A 64 15.05 -2.48 2.12
CA PHE A 64 14.19 -2.91 3.20
C PHE A 64 13.39 -1.72 3.72
N SER A 65 12.10 -1.87 3.79
CA SER A 65 11.19 -0.86 4.34
C SER A 65 10.31 -1.46 5.41
N GLN A 66 10.00 -0.66 6.40
CA GLN A 66 9.09 -1.03 7.47
C GLN A 66 8.02 0.06 7.59
N THR A 67 6.77 -0.35 7.73
CA THR A 67 5.71 0.60 8.02
C THR A 67 5.96 1.21 9.40
N LYS A 68 5.98 2.53 9.46
CA LYS A 68 6.13 3.23 10.73
C LYS A 68 4.96 2.88 11.65
N PRO A 69 5.19 2.80 12.97
CA PRO A 69 4.09 2.68 13.91
C PRO A 69 3.18 3.88 13.76
N LYS A 70 1.89 3.64 13.87
CA LYS A 70 0.90 4.71 13.91
C LYS A 70 0.56 4.99 15.36
N PRO A 71 0.67 6.24 15.82
CA PRO A 71 0.25 6.60 17.17
C PRO A 71 -1.26 6.40 17.32
N GLU A 72 -1.71 6.26 18.55
CA GLU A 72 -3.12 6.33 18.87
C GLU A 72 -3.68 7.67 18.36
N ARG A 73 -4.82 7.61 17.71
CA ARG A 73 -5.53 8.78 17.22
C ARG A 73 -6.89 8.85 17.90
N ARG A 74 -7.18 10.00 18.47
CA ARG A 74 -8.47 10.31 19.06
C ARG A 74 -9.16 11.35 18.20
N GLU A 75 -10.34 11.06 17.78
CA GLU A 75 -11.18 11.95 16.98
C GLU A 75 -12.52 12.07 17.65
N VAL A 76 -13.02 13.29 17.68
CA VAL A 76 -14.41 13.56 18.07
C VAL A 76 -15.24 13.51 16.79
N VAL A 77 -16.18 12.60 16.73
CA VAL A 77 -17.06 12.40 15.57
C VAL A 77 -18.51 12.62 15.99
N ALA A 78 -19.27 13.29 15.13
CA ALA A 78 -20.71 13.41 15.30
C ALA A 78 -21.40 12.20 14.68
N THR A 79 -22.27 11.55 15.43
CA THR A 79 -23.07 10.43 14.96
C THR A 79 -24.55 10.78 15.11
N CYS A 80 -25.26 10.77 14.00
CA CYS A 80 -26.71 10.95 14.03
C CYS A 80 -27.39 9.62 14.39
N TYR A 81 -28.07 9.57 15.51
CA TYR A 81 -28.80 8.40 15.98
C TYR A 81 -30.30 8.51 15.78
N ASP A 82 -30.81 9.69 15.53
CA ASP A 82 -32.21 9.97 15.25
C ASP A 82 -32.34 11.06 14.17
N TRP A 83 -32.59 10.62 12.95
CA TRP A 83 -32.70 11.51 11.79
C TRP A 83 -33.97 12.32 11.79
N ASP A 84 -35.07 11.76 12.32
CA ASP A 84 -36.35 12.47 12.38
C ASP A 84 -36.23 13.63 13.32
N ALA A 85 -35.59 13.45 14.48
CA ALA A 85 -35.33 14.53 15.43
C ALA A 85 -34.34 15.56 14.84
N ALA A 86 -33.25 15.11 14.19
CA ALA A 86 -32.24 16.00 13.63
C ALA A 86 -32.78 16.88 12.49
N LEU A 87 -33.75 16.39 11.71
CA LEU A 87 -34.38 17.08 10.59
C LEU A 87 -35.77 17.69 10.96
N ALA A 88 -36.16 17.67 12.24
CA ALA A 88 -37.41 18.27 12.68
C ALA A 88 -37.45 19.79 12.46
N ASP A 89 -38.62 20.34 12.42
CA ASP A 89 -38.84 21.80 12.25
C ASP A 89 -38.13 22.66 13.30
N ASP A 90 -37.75 22.06 14.43
CA ASP A 90 -36.98 22.74 15.49
C ASP A 90 -35.49 22.96 15.13
N ASN A 91 -35.00 22.34 14.07
CA ASN A 91 -33.61 22.46 13.58
C ASN A 91 -33.55 23.02 12.15
N PRO A 92 -34.17 24.15 11.81
CA PRO A 92 -34.28 24.66 10.45
C PRO A 92 -32.91 24.99 9.82
N ASP A 93 -31.99 25.48 10.64
CA ASP A 93 -30.65 25.85 10.17
C ASP A 93 -29.84 24.63 9.72
N PHE A 94 -29.94 23.54 10.49
CA PHE A 94 -29.27 22.27 10.09
C PHE A 94 -29.93 21.68 8.85
N ALA A 95 -31.24 21.67 8.76
CA ALA A 95 -31.95 21.15 7.58
C ALA A 95 -31.63 21.96 6.31
N GLU A 96 -31.57 23.31 6.39
CA GLU A 96 -31.19 24.16 5.28
C GLU A 96 -29.72 23.96 4.87
N TRP A 97 -28.80 23.86 5.83
CA TRP A 97 -27.39 23.59 5.61
C TRP A 97 -27.19 22.24 4.93
N LEU A 98 -27.90 21.20 5.41
CA LEU A 98 -27.90 19.85 4.85
C LEU A 98 -28.43 19.86 3.41
N ALA A 99 -29.55 20.54 3.15
CA ALA A 99 -30.15 20.66 1.82
C ALA A 99 -29.18 21.27 0.78
N LYS A 100 -28.34 22.20 1.21
CA LYS A 100 -27.31 22.82 0.34
C LYS A 100 -26.17 21.88 0.03
N ARG A 101 -25.93 20.86 0.87
CA ARG A 101 -24.78 19.93 0.76
C ARG A 101 -25.18 18.50 0.42
N ILE A 102 -26.39 18.29 -0.07
CA ILE A 102 -26.92 16.95 -0.39
C ILE A 102 -25.88 16.13 -1.17
N LYS A 103 -25.20 15.20 -0.51
CA LYS A 103 -24.66 13.98 -1.14
C LYS A 103 -24.23 12.97 -0.08
N SER A 104 -24.82 11.78 -0.15
CA SER A 104 -24.35 10.43 0.24
C SER A 104 -23.73 10.16 1.62
N HIS A 105 -23.31 11.13 2.42
CA HIS A 105 -22.60 10.91 3.69
C HIS A 105 -23.18 11.80 4.80
N ILE A 106 -24.40 11.50 5.20
CA ILE A 106 -25.14 12.28 6.23
C ILE A 106 -24.36 12.35 7.57
N GLY A 107 -23.65 11.28 7.94
CA GLY A 107 -22.79 11.28 9.13
C GLY A 107 -21.62 12.25 9.03
N GLU A 108 -20.94 12.29 7.89
CA GLU A 108 -19.83 13.20 7.64
C GLU A 108 -20.30 14.66 7.57
N LEU A 109 -21.49 14.90 6.99
CA LEU A 109 -22.09 16.22 6.93
C LEU A 109 -22.52 16.71 8.32
N ALA A 110 -23.05 15.85 9.17
CA ALA A 110 -23.38 16.20 10.55
C ALA A 110 -22.11 16.55 11.36
N GLU A 111 -21.03 15.80 11.18
CA GLU A 111 -19.72 16.09 11.78
C GLU A 111 -19.17 17.44 11.30
N GLU A 112 -19.27 17.71 10.00
CA GLU A 112 -18.83 18.97 9.39
C GLU A 112 -19.64 20.16 9.94
N TYR A 113 -20.96 20.02 10.06
CA TYR A 113 -21.83 21.05 10.64
C TYR A 113 -21.44 21.38 12.07
N VAL A 114 -21.31 20.36 12.93
CA VAL A 114 -20.89 20.56 14.34
C VAL A 114 -19.51 21.21 14.42
N ARG A 115 -18.60 20.85 13.53
CA ARG A 115 -17.25 21.44 13.48
C ARG A 115 -17.27 22.91 13.06
N GLU A 116 -18.13 23.27 12.09
CA GLU A 116 -18.22 24.63 11.58
C GLU A 116 -18.97 25.59 12.52
N THR A 117 -20.05 25.13 13.12
CA THR A 117 -20.94 25.97 13.92
C THR A 117 -20.67 25.86 15.41
N GLY A 118 -20.18 24.73 15.88
CA GLY A 118 -20.10 24.39 17.30
C GLY A 118 -21.43 23.97 17.92
N ASP A 119 -22.49 23.93 17.10
CA ASP A 119 -23.86 23.62 17.61
C ASP A 119 -24.13 22.13 17.45
N LEU A 120 -24.70 21.54 18.50
CA LEU A 120 -25.22 20.18 18.52
C LEU A 120 -26.74 20.23 18.34
N VAL A 121 -27.24 19.48 17.35
CA VAL A 121 -28.67 19.36 17.09
C VAL A 121 -29.23 18.08 17.69
N ASP A 122 -30.54 18.08 18.01
CA ASP A 122 -31.22 16.88 18.51
C ASP A 122 -31.11 15.74 17.48
N GLY A 123 -30.89 14.53 17.96
CA GLY A 123 -30.67 13.36 17.10
C GLY A 123 -29.23 13.17 16.63
N VAL A 124 -28.31 14.08 16.98
CA VAL A 124 -26.86 13.96 16.72
C VAL A 124 -26.11 13.76 18.02
N ALA A 125 -25.32 12.72 18.12
CA ALA A 125 -24.41 12.47 19.24
C ALA A 125 -22.94 12.73 18.77
N VAL A 126 -22.17 13.33 19.67
CA VAL A 126 -20.72 13.48 19.48
C VAL A 126 -20.01 12.48 20.36
N GLU A 127 -19.23 11.61 19.75
CA GLU A 127 -18.49 10.55 20.44
C GLU A 127 -16.99 10.69 20.18
N GLU A 128 -16.19 10.39 21.21
CA GLU A 128 -14.76 10.26 21.02
C GLU A 128 -14.45 8.89 20.40
N ARG A 129 -14.00 8.89 19.15
CA ARG A 129 -13.52 7.67 18.49
C ARG A 129 -12.03 7.50 18.76
N VAL A 130 -11.68 6.47 19.51
CA VAL A 130 -10.29 6.11 19.75
C VAL A 130 -9.86 5.06 18.75
N THR A 131 -8.92 5.41 17.86
CA THR A 131 -8.23 4.44 17.02
C THR A 131 -6.97 4.01 17.77
N PRO A 132 -6.87 2.74 18.17
CA PRO A 132 -5.71 2.27 18.93
C PRO A 132 -4.42 2.42 18.13
N ALA A 133 -3.30 2.53 18.84
CA ALA A 133 -1.98 2.56 18.23
C ALA A 133 -1.70 1.26 17.48
N GLU A 134 -1.22 1.36 16.25
CA GLU A 134 -0.77 0.22 15.47
C GLU A 134 0.74 0.08 15.60
N PRO A 135 1.27 -1.13 15.94
CA PRO A 135 2.69 -1.36 15.94
C PRO A 135 3.28 -1.24 14.54
N ALA A 136 4.61 -1.08 14.47
CA ALA A 136 5.30 -1.13 13.19
C ALA A 136 5.00 -2.45 12.47
N GLY A 137 4.65 -2.37 11.20
CA GLY A 137 4.43 -3.54 10.37
C GLY A 137 5.72 -4.35 10.15
N PRO A 138 5.63 -5.58 9.62
CA PRO A 138 6.80 -6.37 9.30
C PRO A 138 7.67 -5.68 8.27
N GLU A 139 8.98 -5.91 8.36
CA GLU A 139 9.93 -5.40 7.38
C GLU A 139 9.70 -6.07 6.02
N LYS A 140 9.62 -5.28 4.95
CA LYS A 140 9.37 -5.73 3.59
C LYS A 140 10.61 -5.54 2.73
N PHE A 141 10.99 -6.58 2.00
CA PHE A 141 12.00 -6.52 0.97
C PHE A 141 11.38 -6.01 -0.33
N ASN A 142 11.97 -4.95 -0.88
CA ASN A 142 11.53 -4.33 -2.11
C ASN A 142 12.60 -4.42 -3.18
N PHE A 143 12.17 -4.73 -4.40
CA PHE A 143 12.99 -4.81 -5.60
C PHE A 143 12.46 -3.82 -6.63
N ARG A 144 13.33 -2.92 -7.07
CA ARG A 144 13.04 -1.94 -8.13
C ARG A 144 14.01 -2.16 -9.30
N PRO A 145 13.57 -2.89 -10.34
CA PRO A 145 14.36 -3.06 -11.56
C PRO A 145 14.32 -1.77 -12.40
N ASN A 146 15.42 -1.47 -13.07
CA ASN A 146 15.43 -0.50 -14.14
C ASN A 146 15.18 -1.24 -15.47
N MET A 147 13.91 -1.27 -15.89
CA MET A 147 13.47 -2.10 -17.03
C MET A 147 14.18 -1.72 -18.33
N GLU A 148 14.36 -0.45 -18.61
CA GLU A 148 15.05 0.01 -19.82
C GLU A 148 16.49 -0.50 -19.92
N ARG A 149 17.21 -0.46 -18.82
CA ARG A 149 18.60 -0.96 -18.77
C ARG A 149 18.65 -2.48 -18.77
N ILE A 150 17.72 -3.12 -18.05
CA ILE A 150 17.62 -4.58 -18.02
C ILE A 150 17.33 -5.14 -19.40
N GLU A 151 16.41 -4.55 -20.15
CA GLU A 151 16.10 -5.00 -21.50
C GLU A 151 17.34 -5.07 -22.39
N ARG A 152 18.14 -4.02 -22.37
CA ARG A 152 19.40 -3.95 -23.14
C ARG A 152 20.39 -5.06 -22.77
N HIS A 153 20.52 -5.39 -21.49
CA HIS A 153 21.51 -6.36 -21.01
C HIS A 153 21.01 -7.80 -20.95
N MET A 154 19.69 -7.99 -20.75
CA MET A 154 19.10 -9.31 -20.57
C MET A 154 18.55 -9.92 -21.86
N GLN A 155 18.20 -9.09 -22.86
CA GLN A 155 17.69 -9.60 -24.13
C GLN A 155 18.59 -10.69 -24.77
N PRO A 156 19.92 -10.56 -24.78
CA PRO A 156 20.80 -11.61 -25.31
C PRO A 156 20.79 -12.91 -24.48
N ARG A 157 20.40 -12.84 -23.20
CA ARG A 157 20.38 -13.97 -22.25
C ARG A 157 19.02 -14.63 -22.11
N LEU A 158 17.96 -14.05 -22.67
CA LEU A 158 16.61 -14.61 -22.58
C LEU A 158 16.50 -16.06 -23.05
N PRO A 159 17.17 -16.49 -24.14
CA PRO A 159 17.12 -17.89 -24.57
C PRO A 159 17.64 -18.86 -23.50
N GLU A 160 18.69 -18.49 -22.77
CA GLU A 160 19.27 -19.34 -21.69
C GLU A 160 18.31 -19.43 -20.52
N VAL A 161 17.69 -18.31 -20.12
CA VAL A 161 16.72 -18.27 -19.04
C VAL A 161 15.49 -19.12 -19.38
N VAL A 162 14.98 -19.00 -20.61
CA VAL A 162 13.83 -19.78 -21.08
C VAL A 162 14.17 -21.28 -21.13
N ALA A 163 15.34 -21.64 -21.60
CA ALA A 163 15.78 -23.04 -21.62
C ALA A 163 15.88 -23.62 -20.21
N GLY A 164 16.34 -22.84 -19.23
CA GLY A 164 16.40 -23.25 -17.82
C GLY A 164 15.03 -23.43 -17.19
N LEU A 165 14.03 -22.66 -17.60
CA LEU A 165 12.65 -22.76 -17.10
C LEU A 165 11.89 -23.99 -17.61
N LEU A 166 12.30 -24.54 -18.75
CA LEU A 166 11.61 -25.66 -19.42
C LEU A 166 12.22 -27.02 -19.07
N ASN A 167 13.37 -27.06 -18.41
CA ASN A 167 14.01 -28.26 -17.88
C ASN A 167 13.63 -28.48 -16.40
#